data_e869d1c77d3646f77f3970da1c033473
#
_entry.id   e869d1c77d3646f77f3970da1c033473
#
_cell.length_a   1.000
_cell.length_b   1.000
_cell.length_c   1.000
_cell.angle_alpha   90.00
_cell.angle_beta   90.00
_cell.angle_gamma   90.00
#
_symmetry.space_group_name_H-M   'P 1'
#
loop_
_entity.id
_entity.type
_entity.pdbx_description
1 polymer ?
#
loop_
_entity_poly.entity_id
_entity_poly.type
_entity_poly.pdbx_seq_one_letter_code
_entity_poly.pdbx_strand_id
1 'polypeptide(L)'
;CHLEDITRSDIYGFVIPFCVELMKLMDEYKIPIKIRACDTMGYGVNFPGAVIPRSVPGIIYGLTTHAGVPSELIEWHGHNDFYKAVNNSTTAWLYGASGVNCSLFGIGERTGNTPLEAMVFEYAQLKGTLDGMDTTVITELAEYFEKELGYVQPSRTPFVGSNFNVTRAGIHADGLLKNEEIYNIFDTGKFLNRPPLVSVSNTSGLAGIAHWINSYYHLPKEKWVDKNSDLVKKIKVWVDAQYEDGRVTVLTDSELVEEIGKCCKELNITI
;
A
#
# COMPACT_ATOMS: atom_id res chain seq x y z
N CYS A 1 -21.04 20.15 1.58
CA CYS A 1 -22.20 19.27 1.36
C CYS A 1 -21.73 17.89 0.98
N HIS A 2 -22.17 16.84 1.70
CA HIS A 2 -21.84 15.45 1.40
C HIS A 2 -23.01 14.82 0.67
N LEU A 3 -22.79 14.34 -0.54
CA LEU A 3 -23.76 13.64 -1.35
C LEU A 3 -23.58 12.14 -1.12
N GLU A 4 -24.19 11.67 -0.05
CA GLU A 4 -24.11 10.25 0.33
C GLU A 4 -24.76 9.37 -0.75
N ASP A 5 -24.15 8.20 -0.97
CA ASP A 5 -24.63 7.18 -1.89
C ASP A 5 -24.81 7.64 -3.34
N ILE A 6 -23.92 8.55 -3.79
CA ILE A 6 -24.02 9.17 -5.12
C ILE A 6 -24.00 8.13 -6.24
N THR A 7 -23.29 7.01 -6.04
CA THR A 7 -23.19 5.93 -7.04
C THR A 7 -24.44 5.06 -7.16
N ARG A 8 -25.51 5.37 -6.40
CA ARG A 8 -26.86 4.79 -6.54
C ARG A 8 -27.96 5.84 -6.70
N SER A 9 -27.56 7.12 -6.71
CA SER A 9 -28.50 8.25 -6.80
C SER A 9 -28.89 8.56 -8.26
N ASP A 10 -30.00 9.23 -8.45
CA ASP A 10 -30.39 9.80 -9.74
C ASP A 10 -29.55 11.06 -10.01
N ILE A 11 -28.50 10.91 -10.81
CA ILE A 11 -27.54 11.98 -11.08
C ILE A 11 -28.22 13.15 -11.81
N TYR A 12 -28.95 12.86 -12.86
CA TYR A 12 -29.54 13.91 -13.72
C TYR A 12 -30.88 14.44 -13.20
N GLY A 13 -31.69 13.61 -12.56
CA GLY A 13 -32.99 14.03 -12.03
C GLY A 13 -32.93 14.68 -10.66
N PHE A 14 -31.87 14.40 -9.88
CA PHE A 14 -31.75 14.95 -8.52
C PHE A 14 -30.40 15.62 -8.25
N VAL A 15 -29.27 14.90 -8.40
CA VAL A 15 -27.97 15.39 -7.90
C VAL A 15 -27.54 16.67 -8.62
N ILE A 16 -27.61 16.69 -9.95
CA ILE A 16 -27.23 17.87 -10.74
C ILE A 16 -28.15 19.07 -10.44
N PRO A 17 -29.48 18.96 -10.52
CA PRO A 17 -30.37 20.07 -10.15
C PRO A 17 -30.12 20.59 -8.73
N PHE A 18 -29.92 19.70 -7.75
CA PHE A 18 -29.59 20.08 -6.40
C PHE A 18 -28.28 20.87 -6.30
N CYS A 19 -27.22 20.42 -6.96
CA CYS A 19 -25.95 21.14 -7.00
C CYS A 19 -26.06 22.49 -7.72
N VAL A 20 -26.87 22.61 -8.77
CA VAL A 20 -27.15 23.91 -9.42
C VAL A 20 -27.73 24.90 -8.43
N GLU A 21 -28.70 24.49 -7.61
CA GLU A 21 -29.26 25.36 -6.57
C GLU A 21 -28.23 25.71 -5.49
N LEU A 22 -27.38 24.78 -5.08
CA LEU A 22 -26.28 25.08 -4.15
C LEU A 22 -25.30 26.10 -4.73
N MET A 23 -24.97 26.03 -6.02
CA MET A 23 -24.09 27.01 -6.67
C MET A 23 -24.74 28.41 -6.75
N LYS A 24 -26.07 28.50 -6.96
CA LYS A 24 -26.81 29.77 -6.88
C LYS A 24 -26.74 30.35 -5.47
N LEU A 25 -26.95 29.54 -4.42
CA LEU A 25 -26.84 29.99 -3.04
C LEU A 25 -25.41 30.43 -2.70
N MET A 26 -24.39 29.71 -3.16
CA MET A 26 -23.00 30.09 -3.03
C MET A 26 -22.74 31.48 -3.61
N ASP A 27 -23.29 31.74 -4.78
CA ASP A 27 -23.17 33.04 -5.46
C ASP A 27 -23.93 34.14 -4.76
N GLU A 28 -25.14 33.87 -4.28
CA GLU A 28 -25.98 34.84 -3.57
C GLU A 28 -25.35 35.28 -2.25
N TYR A 29 -24.92 34.28 -1.43
CA TYR A 29 -24.43 34.55 -0.06
C TYR A 29 -22.91 34.74 0.01
N LYS A 30 -22.18 34.54 -1.10
CA LYS A 30 -20.70 34.61 -1.16
C LYS A 30 -20.01 33.69 -0.16
N ILE A 31 -20.60 32.53 0.12
CA ILE A 31 -20.06 31.48 0.99
C ILE A 31 -19.68 30.28 0.13
N PRO A 32 -18.39 29.87 0.09
CA PRO A 32 -17.98 28.72 -0.71
C PRO A 32 -18.64 27.44 -0.22
N ILE A 33 -19.19 26.66 -1.14
CA ILE A 33 -19.80 25.35 -0.85
C ILE A 33 -18.97 24.27 -1.52
N LYS A 34 -18.31 23.42 -0.72
CA LYS A 34 -17.59 22.24 -1.22
C LYS A 34 -18.56 21.07 -1.36
N ILE A 35 -18.49 20.38 -2.48
CA ILE A 35 -19.28 19.19 -2.78
C ILE A 35 -18.41 17.96 -2.60
N ARG A 36 -18.78 17.09 -1.65
CA ARG A 36 -18.16 15.77 -1.47
C ARG A 36 -19.05 14.71 -2.13
N ALA A 37 -18.58 14.12 -3.21
CA ALA A 37 -19.21 13.00 -3.86
C ALA A 37 -18.83 11.70 -3.12
N CYS A 38 -19.81 11.04 -2.49
CA CYS A 38 -19.58 9.88 -1.63
C CYS A 38 -20.00 8.59 -2.33
N ASP A 39 -19.02 7.76 -2.70
CA ASP A 39 -19.23 6.37 -3.11
C ASP A 39 -19.38 5.50 -1.86
N THR A 40 -20.50 5.70 -1.17
CA THR A 40 -20.76 5.17 0.17
C THR A 40 -20.69 3.64 0.23
N MET A 41 -21.06 2.97 -0.85
CA MET A 41 -21.07 1.50 -0.92
C MET A 41 -19.96 0.92 -1.83
N GLY A 42 -19.06 1.76 -2.32
CA GLY A 42 -17.95 1.32 -3.18
C GLY A 42 -18.37 0.83 -4.57
N TYR A 43 -19.55 1.24 -5.06
CA TYR A 43 -20.07 0.79 -6.36
C TYR A 43 -19.46 1.49 -7.57
N GLY A 44 -18.76 2.59 -7.36
CA GLY A 44 -18.12 3.35 -8.42
C GLY A 44 -17.22 2.48 -9.31
N VAL A 45 -17.12 2.86 -10.57
CA VAL A 45 -16.18 2.25 -11.52
C VAL A 45 -15.47 3.35 -12.30
N ASN A 46 -14.21 3.11 -12.62
CA ASN A 46 -13.32 4.06 -13.29
C ASN A 46 -13.54 4.18 -14.80
N PHE A 47 -14.49 3.47 -15.37
CA PHE A 47 -14.73 3.42 -16.80
C PHE A 47 -15.73 4.51 -17.23
N PRO A 48 -15.35 5.46 -18.14
CA PRO A 48 -16.23 6.55 -18.57
C PRO A 48 -17.55 6.08 -19.20
N GLY A 49 -17.50 4.98 -19.94
CA GLY A 49 -18.69 4.39 -20.61
C GLY A 49 -19.56 3.53 -19.71
N ALA A 50 -19.26 3.43 -18.42
CA ALA A 50 -20.13 2.72 -17.49
C ALA A 50 -21.46 3.46 -17.32
N VAL A 51 -22.51 2.69 -17.00
CA VAL A 51 -23.83 3.26 -16.76
C VAL A 51 -23.82 4.25 -15.59
N ILE A 52 -24.50 5.36 -15.73
CA ILE A 52 -24.76 6.30 -14.65
C ILE A 52 -25.81 5.66 -13.71
N PRO A 53 -25.61 5.70 -12.39
CA PRO A 53 -24.61 6.50 -11.61
C PRO A 53 -23.33 5.76 -11.23
N ARG A 54 -22.90 4.72 -11.94
CA ARG A 54 -21.69 3.93 -11.58
C ARG A 54 -20.39 4.58 -12.05
N SER A 55 -20.40 5.32 -13.15
CA SER A 55 -19.20 5.94 -13.73
C SER A 55 -18.67 7.07 -12.86
N VAL A 56 -17.51 6.90 -12.22
CA VAL A 56 -16.82 7.99 -11.51
C VAL A 56 -16.50 9.15 -12.45
N PRO A 57 -15.93 8.92 -13.65
CA PRO A 57 -15.75 9.98 -14.64
C PRO A 57 -17.05 10.71 -14.99
N GLY A 58 -18.14 9.96 -15.19
CA GLY A 58 -19.44 10.53 -15.55
C GLY A 58 -20.06 11.37 -14.42
N ILE A 59 -19.88 10.96 -13.17
CA ILE A 59 -20.30 11.75 -12.00
C ILE A 59 -19.53 13.06 -11.93
N ILE A 60 -18.20 13.03 -12.00
CA ILE A 60 -17.35 14.23 -11.91
C ILE A 60 -17.66 15.17 -13.10
N TYR A 61 -17.80 14.62 -14.30
CA TYR A 61 -18.22 15.40 -15.48
C TYR A 61 -19.59 16.06 -15.28
N GLY A 62 -20.56 15.32 -14.73
CA GLY A 62 -21.89 15.87 -14.43
C GLY A 62 -21.82 17.02 -13.43
N LEU A 63 -21.05 16.89 -12.36
CA LEU A 63 -20.88 17.94 -11.36
C LEU A 63 -20.19 19.18 -11.94
N THR A 64 -19.11 19.00 -12.71
CA THR A 64 -18.36 20.13 -13.27
C THR A 64 -19.10 20.81 -14.43
N THR A 65 -19.58 20.02 -15.40
CA THR A 65 -20.11 20.55 -16.68
C THR A 65 -21.58 20.90 -16.61
N HIS A 66 -22.40 20.07 -15.95
CA HIS A 66 -23.84 20.28 -15.93
C HIS A 66 -24.32 21.01 -14.67
N ALA A 67 -23.69 20.78 -13.53
CA ALA A 67 -24.04 21.51 -12.29
C ALA A 67 -23.20 22.79 -12.10
N GLY A 68 -22.13 22.97 -12.87
CA GLY A 68 -21.26 24.15 -12.77
C GLY A 68 -20.45 24.22 -11.48
N VAL A 69 -20.23 23.09 -10.80
CA VAL A 69 -19.40 23.05 -9.58
C VAL A 69 -17.94 23.25 -9.98
N PRO A 70 -17.24 24.28 -9.46
CA PRO A 70 -15.82 24.45 -9.71
C PRO A 70 -15.01 23.23 -9.25
N SER A 71 -14.01 22.80 -10.04
CA SER A 71 -13.15 21.66 -9.73
C SER A 71 -12.54 21.73 -8.34
N GLU A 72 -12.08 22.92 -7.92
CA GLU A 72 -11.49 23.17 -6.60
C GLU A 72 -12.45 22.95 -5.43
N LEU A 73 -13.74 22.86 -5.70
CA LEU A 73 -14.79 22.62 -4.71
C LEU A 73 -15.33 21.18 -4.76
N ILE A 74 -14.77 20.31 -5.58
CA ILE A 74 -15.16 18.90 -5.64
C ILE A 74 -14.18 18.04 -4.87
N GLU A 75 -14.70 17.19 -3.99
CA GLU A 75 -13.98 16.17 -3.23
C GLU A 75 -14.64 14.81 -3.44
N TRP A 76 -13.80 13.77 -3.56
CA TRP A 76 -14.26 12.39 -3.63
C TRP A 76 -14.06 11.67 -2.29
N HIS A 77 -15.05 10.87 -1.88
CA HIS A 77 -14.98 9.98 -0.75
C HIS A 77 -15.41 8.58 -1.19
N GLY A 78 -14.51 7.59 -1.07
CA GLY A 78 -14.75 6.24 -1.55
C GLY A 78 -14.57 5.17 -0.47
N HIS A 79 -15.42 4.13 -0.54
CA HIS A 79 -15.28 2.89 0.23
C HIS A 79 -14.70 1.76 -0.61
N ASN A 80 -14.14 0.74 0.06
CA ASN A 80 -13.32 -0.29 -0.57
C ASN A 80 -14.02 -1.64 -0.74
N ASP A 81 -15.35 -1.67 -0.69
CA ASP A 81 -16.15 -2.91 -0.70
C ASP A 81 -15.91 -3.78 -1.94
N PHE A 82 -15.45 -3.20 -3.03
CA PHE A 82 -15.10 -3.90 -4.28
C PHE A 82 -13.63 -3.76 -4.66
N TYR A 83 -12.72 -3.48 -3.72
CA TYR A 83 -11.29 -3.26 -3.97
C TYR A 83 -10.97 -2.13 -4.95
N LYS A 84 -11.83 -1.10 -5.04
CA LYS A 84 -11.70 -0.02 -6.03
C LYS A 84 -11.46 1.36 -5.42
N ALA A 85 -11.37 1.48 -4.09
CA ALA A 85 -11.30 2.79 -3.45
C ALA A 85 -10.14 3.65 -4.00
N VAL A 86 -8.93 3.11 -4.09
CA VAL A 86 -7.76 3.83 -4.63
C VAL A 86 -7.98 4.21 -6.09
N ASN A 87 -8.34 3.25 -6.93
CA ASN A 87 -8.53 3.47 -8.37
C ASN A 87 -9.63 4.49 -8.67
N ASN A 88 -10.76 4.42 -7.96
CA ASN A 88 -11.84 5.39 -8.11
C ASN A 88 -11.44 6.78 -7.63
N SER A 89 -10.67 6.89 -6.56
CA SER A 89 -10.14 8.15 -6.03
C SER A 89 -9.15 8.80 -7.00
N THR A 90 -8.20 8.03 -7.55
CA THR A 90 -7.30 8.49 -8.60
C THR A 90 -8.08 8.95 -9.83
N THR A 91 -9.11 8.19 -10.21
CA THR A 91 -9.97 8.55 -11.35
C THR A 91 -10.71 9.88 -11.09
N ALA A 92 -11.24 10.08 -9.89
CA ALA A 92 -11.88 11.35 -9.54
C ALA A 92 -10.92 12.55 -9.68
N TRP A 93 -9.67 12.41 -9.24
CA TRP A 93 -8.62 13.43 -9.45
C TRP A 93 -8.40 13.70 -10.95
N LEU A 94 -8.21 12.66 -11.74
CA LEU A 94 -7.92 12.79 -13.17
C LEU A 94 -9.07 13.45 -13.94
N TYR A 95 -10.30 13.37 -13.44
CA TYR A 95 -11.47 13.96 -14.07
C TYR A 95 -11.93 15.27 -13.44
N GLY A 96 -11.20 15.80 -12.44
CA GLY A 96 -11.39 17.17 -11.97
C GLY A 96 -11.83 17.34 -10.52
N ALA A 97 -11.82 16.30 -9.69
CA ALA A 97 -11.91 16.50 -8.25
C ALA A 97 -10.60 17.08 -7.72
N SER A 98 -10.66 18.11 -6.87
CA SER A 98 -9.47 18.73 -6.27
C SER A 98 -8.91 17.97 -5.10
N GLY A 99 -9.72 17.12 -4.47
CA GLY A 99 -9.32 16.38 -3.28
C GLY A 99 -9.95 15.01 -3.20
N VAL A 100 -9.30 14.16 -2.41
CA VAL A 100 -9.79 12.85 -2.01
C VAL A 100 -9.80 12.76 -0.50
N ASN A 101 -10.90 12.31 0.06
CA ASN A 101 -11.02 12.05 1.47
C ASN A 101 -10.49 10.65 1.79
N CYS A 102 -9.44 10.58 2.60
CA CYS A 102 -8.73 9.36 2.94
C CYS A 102 -8.71 9.11 4.44
N SER A 103 -8.34 7.90 4.83
CA SER A 103 -7.98 7.56 6.20
C SER A 103 -6.64 6.83 6.24
N LEU A 104 -5.93 6.90 7.37
CA LEU A 104 -4.71 6.12 7.57
C LEU A 104 -5.05 4.64 7.45
N PHE A 105 -4.28 3.92 6.62
CA PHE A 105 -4.41 2.48 6.37
C PHE A 105 -5.79 2.05 5.86
N GLY A 106 -6.55 2.99 5.31
CA GLY A 106 -7.91 2.72 4.86
C GLY A 106 -8.89 2.37 5.98
N ILE A 107 -8.57 2.68 7.24
CA ILE A 107 -9.45 2.38 8.38
C ILE A 107 -10.78 3.09 8.18
N GLY A 108 -11.88 2.35 8.29
CA GLY A 108 -13.23 2.86 8.13
C GLY A 108 -14.29 1.76 8.31
N GLU A 109 -15.52 2.09 8.01
CA GLU A 109 -16.62 1.13 8.09
C GLU A 109 -16.49 0.00 7.07
N ARG A 110 -16.98 -1.18 7.40
CA ARG A 110 -16.98 -2.41 6.59
C ARG A 110 -15.57 -2.79 6.12
N THR A 111 -15.26 -2.60 4.83
CA THR A 111 -13.96 -2.91 4.22
C THR A 111 -13.01 -1.72 4.21
N GLY A 112 -13.44 -0.58 4.78
CA GLY A 112 -12.65 0.64 4.91
C GLY A 112 -12.81 1.65 3.78
N ASN A 113 -12.03 2.70 3.91
CA ASN A 113 -12.00 3.85 3.01
C ASN A 113 -10.78 3.80 2.07
N THR A 114 -10.59 4.86 1.31
CA THR A 114 -9.36 5.06 0.53
C THR A 114 -8.16 5.23 1.47
N PRO A 115 -7.12 4.39 1.38
CA PRO A 115 -5.92 4.51 2.20
C PRO A 115 -5.12 5.77 1.83
N LEU A 116 -4.76 6.57 2.82
CA LEU A 116 -3.98 7.80 2.61
C LEU A 116 -2.61 7.50 2.00
N GLU A 117 -1.91 6.50 2.53
CA GLU A 117 -0.58 6.10 2.04
C GLU A 117 -0.62 5.68 0.56
N ALA A 118 -1.69 5.01 0.13
CA ALA A 118 -1.84 4.67 -1.28
C ALA A 118 -1.99 5.93 -2.15
N MET A 119 -2.78 6.90 -1.71
CA MET A 119 -2.99 8.14 -2.46
C MET A 119 -1.75 9.03 -2.50
N VAL A 120 -0.89 8.98 -1.48
CA VAL A 120 0.43 9.65 -1.51
C VAL A 120 1.31 9.06 -2.62
N PHE A 121 1.35 7.74 -2.76
CA PHE A 121 2.11 7.11 -3.84
C PHE A 121 1.45 7.26 -5.21
N GLU A 122 0.11 7.26 -5.30
CA GLU A 122 -0.61 7.64 -6.53
C GLU A 122 -0.24 9.07 -6.97
N TYR A 123 -0.22 10.02 -6.04
CA TYR A 123 0.23 11.38 -6.31
C TYR A 123 1.66 11.41 -6.86
N ALA A 124 2.58 10.71 -6.20
CA ALA A 124 3.97 10.63 -6.64
C ALA A 124 4.11 10.04 -8.05
N GLN A 125 3.33 9.01 -8.38
CA GLN A 125 3.33 8.41 -9.72
C GLN A 125 2.79 9.37 -10.78
N LEU A 126 1.73 10.11 -10.46
CA LEU A 126 1.12 11.07 -11.40
C LEU A 126 1.98 12.33 -11.61
N LYS A 127 2.64 12.80 -10.57
CA LYS A 127 3.44 14.04 -10.59
C LYS A 127 4.93 13.82 -10.88
N GLY A 128 5.44 12.62 -10.68
CA GLY A 128 6.87 12.33 -10.74
C GLY A 128 7.67 12.86 -9.55
N THR A 129 7.00 13.31 -8.50
CA THR A 129 7.62 13.87 -7.28
C THR A 129 6.71 13.68 -6.07
N LEU A 130 7.30 13.63 -4.88
CA LEU A 130 6.59 13.67 -3.60
C LEU A 130 6.37 15.10 -3.08
N ASP A 131 6.86 16.11 -3.78
CA ASP A 131 6.76 17.54 -3.39
C ASP A 131 7.15 17.81 -1.93
N GLY A 132 8.19 17.12 -1.46
CA GLY A 132 8.72 17.27 -0.10
C GLY A 132 7.99 16.47 0.98
N MET A 133 7.02 15.63 0.63
CA MET A 133 6.40 14.71 1.58
C MET A 133 7.42 13.65 2.04
N ASP A 134 7.55 13.47 3.35
CA ASP A 134 8.34 12.39 3.95
C ASP A 134 7.45 11.15 4.10
N THR A 135 7.70 10.16 3.25
CA THR A 135 6.93 8.91 3.26
C THR A 135 7.46 7.86 4.22
N THR A 136 8.63 8.08 4.85
CA THR A 136 9.17 7.16 5.87
C THR A 136 8.28 7.12 7.11
N VAL A 137 7.57 8.20 7.40
CA VAL A 137 6.59 8.29 8.48
C VAL A 137 5.44 7.26 8.37
N ILE A 138 5.16 6.73 7.18
CA ILE A 138 4.14 5.69 6.98
C ILE A 138 4.50 4.44 7.79
N THR A 139 5.77 4.05 7.80
CA THR A 139 6.26 2.91 8.59
C THR A 139 6.16 3.19 10.09
N GLU A 140 6.56 4.37 10.54
CA GLU A 140 6.47 4.78 11.94
C GLU A 140 5.02 4.79 12.44
N LEU A 141 4.09 5.29 11.61
CA LEU A 141 2.66 5.28 11.92
C LEU A 141 2.11 3.86 12.01
N ALA A 142 2.50 2.95 11.10
CA ALA A 142 2.07 1.56 11.15
C ALA A 142 2.54 0.87 12.44
N GLU A 143 3.79 1.09 12.84
CA GLU A 143 4.34 0.60 14.11
C GLU A 143 3.63 1.20 15.33
N TYR A 144 3.32 2.49 15.29
CA TYR A 144 2.57 3.16 16.36
C TYR A 144 1.18 2.54 16.52
N PHE A 145 0.45 2.34 15.41
CA PHE A 145 -0.88 1.72 15.43
C PHE A 145 -0.85 0.30 15.98
N GLU A 146 0.19 -0.48 15.64
CA GLU A 146 0.35 -1.83 16.19
C GLU A 146 0.65 -1.80 17.69
N LYS A 147 1.61 -0.99 18.13
CA LYS A 147 2.08 -0.96 19.51
C LYS A 147 1.08 -0.31 20.48
N GLU A 148 0.53 0.84 20.09
CA GLU A 148 -0.27 1.67 20.99
C GLU A 148 -1.77 1.41 20.86
N LEU A 149 -2.24 1.01 19.68
CA LEU A 149 -3.66 0.78 19.41
C LEU A 149 -4.01 -0.70 19.22
N GLY A 150 -3.02 -1.59 19.18
CA GLY A 150 -3.22 -3.01 18.92
C GLY A 150 -3.74 -3.31 17.50
N TYR A 151 -3.61 -2.37 16.59
CA TYR A 151 -4.08 -2.53 15.20
C TYR A 151 -2.96 -3.09 14.33
N VAL A 152 -2.98 -4.39 14.11
CA VAL A 152 -2.01 -5.10 13.29
C VAL A 152 -2.46 -5.08 11.83
N GLN A 153 -1.60 -4.57 10.95
CA GLN A 153 -1.86 -4.58 9.52
C GLN A 153 -1.86 -6.01 8.95
N PRO A 154 -2.81 -6.37 8.05
CA PRO A 154 -2.69 -7.63 7.32
C PRO A 154 -1.32 -7.71 6.62
N SER A 155 -0.67 -8.87 6.71
CA SER A 155 0.75 -9.01 6.32
C SER A 155 1.07 -8.63 4.87
N ARG A 156 0.09 -8.64 3.97
CA ARG A 156 0.24 -8.30 2.55
C ARG A 156 -0.36 -6.94 2.17
N THR A 157 -0.74 -6.12 3.15
CA THR A 157 -1.21 -4.77 2.85
C THR A 157 -0.09 -3.98 2.16
N PRO A 158 -0.35 -3.37 1.00
CA PRO A 158 0.65 -2.56 0.32
C PRO A 158 1.27 -1.52 1.26
N PHE A 159 2.57 -1.28 1.12
CA PHE A 159 3.40 -0.32 1.86
C PHE A 159 3.64 -0.64 3.35
N VAL A 160 2.66 -1.18 4.06
CA VAL A 160 2.69 -1.31 5.53
C VAL A 160 2.67 -2.75 6.06
N GLY A 161 2.19 -3.71 5.29
CA GLY A 161 2.16 -5.12 5.71
C GLY A 161 3.56 -5.69 5.94
N SER A 162 3.71 -6.63 6.86
CA SER A 162 5.01 -7.25 7.18
C SER A 162 5.64 -7.98 5.99
N ASN A 163 4.84 -8.41 5.02
CA ASN A 163 5.29 -9.16 3.85
C ASN A 163 5.12 -8.41 2.52
N PHE A 164 4.84 -7.11 2.52
CA PHE A 164 4.53 -6.40 1.29
C PHE A 164 5.70 -6.35 0.30
N ASN A 165 6.94 -6.31 0.78
CA ASN A 165 8.18 -6.27 0.00
C ASN A 165 9.06 -7.52 0.20
N VAL A 166 8.47 -8.64 0.63
CA VAL A 166 9.18 -9.91 0.90
C VAL A 166 9.22 -10.79 -0.35
N THR A 167 10.41 -11.13 -0.80
CA THR A 167 10.67 -12.07 -1.88
C THR A 167 10.99 -13.45 -1.32
N ARG A 168 10.46 -14.51 -1.96
CA ARG A 168 10.62 -15.91 -1.50
C ARG A 168 11.40 -16.78 -2.46
N ALA A 169 11.33 -16.55 -3.76
CA ALA A 169 12.01 -17.38 -4.75
C ALA A 169 13.51 -17.07 -4.81
N GLY A 170 14.34 -18.12 -4.76
CA GLY A 170 15.81 -17.97 -4.76
C GLY A 170 16.37 -17.20 -5.95
N ILE A 171 15.76 -17.34 -7.14
CA ILE A 171 16.16 -16.61 -8.34
C ILE A 171 15.90 -15.09 -8.20
N HIS A 172 14.81 -14.70 -7.55
CA HIS A 172 14.48 -13.32 -7.30
C HIS A 172 15.39 -12.71 -6.22
N ALA A 173 15.70 -13.49 -5.18
CA ALA A 173 16.67 -13.12 -4.16
C ALA A 173 18.07 -12.88 -4.74
N ASP A 174 18.55 -13.74 -5.62
CA ASP A 174 19.83 -13.57 -6.33
C ASP A 174 19.81 -12.32 -7.25
N GLY A 175 18.65 -12.02 -7.85
CA GLY A 175 18.44 -10.79 -8.63
C GLY A 175 18.56 -9.54 -7.75
N LEU A 176 17.88 -9.49 -6.61
CA LEU A 176 17.95 -8.39 -5.64
C LEU A 176 19.39 -8.14 -5.14
N LEU A 177 20.16 -9.22 -4.92
CA LEU A 177 21.57 -9.10 -4.50
C LEU A 177 22.47 -8.46 -5.56
N LYS A 178 22.15 -8.67 -6.83
CA LYS A 178 22.94 -8.14 -7.96
C LYS A 178 22.55 -6.69 -8.29
N ASN A 179 21.28 -6.43 -8.34
CA ASN A 179 20.71 -5.10 -8.51
C ASN A 179 19.28 -5.10 -7.93
N GLU A 180 19.07 -4.30 -6.91
CA GLU A 180 17.79 -4.19 -6.19
C GLU A 180 16.63 -3.81 -7.12
N GLU A 181 16.87 -2.99 -8.14
CA GLU A 181 15.86 -2.58 -9.13
C GLU A 181 15.30 -3.73 -9.97
N ILE A 182 15.98 -4.88 -10.04
CA ILE A 182 15.51 -6.05 -10.83
C ILE A 182 14.20 -6.58 -10.30
N TYR A 183 13.99 -6.55 -8.98
CA TYR A 183 12.82 -7.16 -8.35
C TYR A 183 12.25 -6.40 -7.17
N ASN A 184 12.65 -5.14 -6.98
CA ASN A 184 12.00 -4.25 -6.01
C ASN A 184 10.91 -3.45 -6.72
N ILE A 185 9.79 -3.23 -6.04
CA ILE A 185 8.66 -2.45 -6.59
C ILE A 185 9.04 -0.97 -6.80
N PHE A 186 9.87 -0.44 -5.90
CA PHE A 186 10.56 0.86 -5.92
C PHE A 186 11.59 0.83 -4.78
N ASP A 187 12.38 1.86 -4.61
CA ASP A 187 13.35 1.95 -3.49
C ASP A 187 12.61 2.07 -2.13
N THR A 188 12.17 0.90 -1.62
CA THR A 188 11.41 0.81 -0.37
C THR A 188 12.27 1.16 0.86
N GLY A 189 13.58 1.01 0.76
CA GLY A 189 14.53 1.47 1.78
C GLY A 189 14.48 2.99 1.92
N LYS A 190 14.59 3.71 0.81
CA LYS A 190 14.59 5.18 0.76
C LYS A 190 13.24 5.77 1.14
N PHE A 191 12.15 5.28 0.54
CA PHE A 191 10.83 5.91 0.66
C PHE A 191 10.00 5.45 1.86
N LEU A 192 10.30 4.29 2.43
CA LEU A 192 9.55 3.72 3.56
C LEU A 192 10.44 3.33 4.74
N ASN A 193 11.76 3.50 4.65
CA ASN A 193 12.71 2.94 5.61
C ASN A 193 12.54 1.42 5.79
N ARG A 194 12.15 0.73 4.71
CA ARG A 194 11.88 -0.72 4.69
C ARG A 194 12.60 -1.37 3.52
N PRO A 195 13.87 -1.74 3.68
CA PRO A 195 14.61 -2.43 2.61
C PRO A 195 13.89 -3.75 2.24
N PRO A 196 14.06 -4.22 1.00
CA PRO A 196 13.46 -5.48 0.57
C PRO A 196 13.97 -6.65 1.39
N LEU A 197 13.07 -7.56 1.74
CA LEU A 197 13.36 -8.73 2.54
C LEU A 197 13.27 -10.01 1.70
N VAL A 198 14.06 -11.00 2.07
CA VAL A 198 14.00 -12.33 1.49
C VAL A 198 13.60 -13.31 2.59
N SER A 199 12.48 -13.98 2.44
CA SER A 199 12.09 -15.04 3.37
C SER A 199 12.76 -16.38 3.01
N VAL A 200 13.05 -17.20 4.01
CA VAL A 200 13.68 -18.49 3.84
C VAL A 200 12.63 -19.61 3.76
N SER A 201 12.75 -20.46 2.74
CA SER A 201 11.91 -21.63 2.51
C SER A 201 12.71 -22.76 1.83
N ASN A 202 12.06 -23.85 1.47
CA ASN A 202 12.65 -24.95 0.69
C ASN A 202 13.25 -24.51 -0.66
N THR A 203 12.73 -23.43 -1.25
CA THR A 203 13.24 -22.88 -2.52
C THR A 203 14.40 -21.92 -2.35
N SER A 204 14.80 -21.61 -1.11
CA SER A 204 15.90 -20.69 -0.82
C SER A 204 17.24 -21.39 -0.99
N GLY A 205 18.07 -20.85 -1.88
CA GLY A 205 19.47 -21.23 -2.01
C GLY A 205 20.35 -20.57 -0.95
N LEU A 206 21.66 -20.91 -0.95
CA LEU A 206 22.65 -20.32 -0.05
C LEU A 206 22.68 -18.79 -0.08
N ALA A 207 22.50 -18.20 -1.27
CA ALA A 207 22.45 -16.73 -1.44
C ALA A 207 21.26 -16.10 -0.70
N GLY A 208 20.07 -16.72 -0.76
CA GLY A 208 18.89 -16.24 -0.06
C GLY A 208 19.04 -16.28 1.47
N ILE A 209 19.65 -17.34 1.99
CA ILE A 209 19.93 -17.49 3.43
C ILE A 209 20.96 -16.45 3.89
N ALA A 210 22.07 -16.28 3.15
CA ALA A 210 23.07 -15.26 3.45
C ALA A 210 22.47 -13.86 3.43
N HIS A 211 21.62 -13.56 2.44
CA HIS A 211 20.95 -12.28 2.36
C HIS A 211 20.01 -12.06 3.55
N TRP A 212 19.22 -13.07 3.92
CA TRP A 212 18.35 -12.96 5.10
C TRP A 212 19.16 -12.63 6.36
N ILE A 213 20.26 -13.33 6.59
CA ILE A 213 21.16 -13.09 7.75
C ILE A 213 21.66 -11.63 7.72
N ASN A 214 22.20 -11.20 6.60
CA ASN A 214 22.80 -9.87 6.46
C ASN A 214 21.76 -8.75 6.67
N SER A 215 20.55 -8.93 6.15
CA SER A 215 19.45 -7.97 6.26
C SER A 215 18.85 -7.97 7.67
N TYR A 216 18.58 -9.14 8.26
CA TYR A 216 17.97 -9.25 9.57
C TYR A 216 18.84 -8.67 10.69
N TYR A 217 20.16 -8.95 10.64
CA TYR A 217 21.13 -8.42 11.61
C TYR A 217 21.67 -7.03 11.24
N HIS A 218 21.16 -6.41 10.17
CA HIS A 218 21.59 -5.09 9.68
C HIS A 218 23.12 -4.99 9.53
N LEU A 219 23.76 -6.03 9.00
CA LEU A 219 25.21 -6.08 8.89
C LEU A 219 25.70 -5.07 7.82
N PRO A 220 26.73 -4.26 8.13
CA PRO A 220 27.36 -3.43 7.12
C PRO A 220 28.04 -4.32 6.08
N LYS A 221 28.17 -3.83 4.83
CA LYS A 221 28.69 -4.63 3.70
C LYS A 221 30.02 -5.32 3.95
N GLU A 222 30.89 -4.69 4.72
CA GLU A 222 32.21 -5.19 5.08
C GLU A 222 32.15 -6.41 6.03
N LYS A 223 31.01 -6.61 6.70
CA LYS A 223 30.76 -7.72 7.62
C LYS A 223 29.74 -8.72 7.10
N TRP A 224 29.34 -8.61 5.85
CA TRP A 224 28.37 -9.54 5.29
C TRP A 224 28.85 -10.98 5.36
N VAL A 225 27.96 -11.84 5.82
CA VAL A 225 28.16 -13.29 5.80
C VAL A 225 28.13 -13.76 4.33
N ASP A 226 29.23 -14.41 3.90
CA ASP A 226 29.32 -14.96 2.54
C ASP A 226 28.42 -16.19 2.39
N LYS A 227 27.77 -16.32 1.25
CA LYS A 227 26.86 -17.42 0.92
C LYS A 227 27.51 -18.82 1.00
N ASN A 228 28.83 -18.91 0.83
CA ASN A 228 29.57 -20.17 0.91
C ASN A 228 30.14 -20.43 2.30
N SER A 229 29.88 -19.60 3.29
CA SER A 229 30.33 -19.80 4.67
C SER A 229 29.75 -21.08 5.26
N ASP A 230 30.44 -21.64 6.24
CA ASP A 230 29.99 -22.85 6.92
C ASP A 230 28.68 -22.61 7.69
N LEU A 231 28.46 -21.41 8.19
CA LEU A 231 27.20 -21.02 8.82
C LEU A 231 26.03 -21.17 7.85
N VAL A 232 26.14 -20.55 6.68
CA VAL A 232 25.06 -20.58 5.67
C VAL A 232 24.81 -22.01 5.17
N LYS A 233 25.85 -22.82 4.98
CA LYS A 233 25.71 -24.23 4.62
C LYS A 233 24.98 -25.04 5.69
N LYS A 234 25.32 -24.86 6.99
CA LYS A 234 24.63 -25.53 8.10
C LYS A 234 23.15 -25.15 8.16
N ILE A 235 22.85 -23.85 8.06
CA ILE A 235 21.46 -23.38 8.04
C ILE A 235 20.71 -23.99 6.85
N LYS A 236 21.33 -24.06 5.66
CA LYS A 236 20.70 -24.69 4.51
C LYS A 236 20.33 -26.16 4.75
N VAL A 237 21.22 -26.94 5.36
CA VAL A 237 20.94 -28.35 5.71
C VAL A 237 19.75 -28.42 6.67
N TRP A 238 19.71 -27.58 7.68
CA TRP A 238 18.59 -27.53 8.63
C TRP A 238 17.28 -27.10 7.93
N VAL A 239 17.33 -26.09 7.07
CA VAL A 239 16.17 -25.65 6.27
C VAL A 239 15.61 -26.83 5.45
N ASP A 240 16.47 -27.56 4.73
CA ASP A 240 16.02 -28.68 3.89
C ASP A 240 15.37 -29.79 4.74
N ALA A 241 15.94 -30.11 5.88
CA ALA A 241 15.38 -31.10 6.80
C ALA A 241 13.96 -30.72 7.27
N GLN A 242 13.69 -29.44 7.55
CA GLN A 242 12.35 -28.99 7.93
C GLN A 242 11.28 -29.34 6.88
N TYR A 243 11.63 -29.25 5.61
CA TYR A 243 10.70 -29.53 4.52
C TYR A 243 10.64 -31.00 4.12
N GLU A 244 11.72 -31.75 4.34
CA GLU A 244 11.70 -33.22 4.24
C GLU A 244 10.78 -33.85 5.29
N ASP A 245 10.69 -33.23 6.47
CA ASP A 245 9.77 -33.61 7.56
C ASP A 245 8.30 -33.16 7.31
N GLY A 246 8.00 -32.63 6.11
CA GLY A 246 6.64 -32.30 5.67
C GLY A 246 6.17 -30.87 5.94
N ARG A 247 7.04 -29.94 6.30
CA ARG A 247 6.71 -28.53 6.44
C ARG A 247 6.24 -27.93 5.11
N VAL A 248 5.16 -27.15 5.13
CA VAL A 248 4.60 -26.44 3.96
C VAL A 248 4.64 -24.92 4.09
N THR A 249 4.94 -24.40 5.30
CA THR A 249 5.02 -22.96 5.57
C THR A 249 6.44 -22.45 5.45
N VAL A 250 6.62 -21.13 5.20
CA VAL A 250 7.94 -20.50 5.30
C VAL A 250 8.44 -20.55 6.74
N LEU A 251 9.75 -20.47 6.91
CA LEU A 251 10.39 -20.35 8.22
C LEU A 251 10.12 -18.95 8.76
N THR A 252 9.79 -18.86 10.04
CA THR A 252 9.64 -17.58 10.74
C THR A 252 11.00 -17.02 11.12
N ASP A 253 11.08 -15.70 11.31
CA ASP A 253 12.31 -15.06 11.74
C ASP A 253 12.80 -15.60 13.09
N SER A 254 11.89 -15.90 14.02
CA SER A 254 12.23 -16.48 15.32
C SER A 254 12.87 -17.88 15.20
N GLU A 255 12.36 -18.73 14.34
CA GLU A 255 12.95 -20.06 14.08
C GLU A 255 14.36 -19.94 13.50
N LEU A 256 14.53 -19.02 12.52
CA LEU A 256 15.83 -18.78 11.91
C LEU A 256 16.84 -18.20 12.90
N VAL A 257 16.44 -17.23 13.71
CA VAL A 257 17.30 -16.64 14.77
C VAL A 257 17.75 -17.71 15.79
N GLU A 258 16.83 -18.56 16.23
CA GLU A 258 17.14 -19.63 17.16
C GLU A 258 18.18 -20.60 16.56
N GLU A 259 17.96 -21.04 15.31
CA GLU A 259 18.87 -21.97 14.67
C GLU A 259 20.23 -21.36 14.32
N ILE A 260 20.25 -20.09 13.87
CA ILE A 260 21.49 -19.35 13.66
C ILE A 260 22.28 -19.25 14.97
N GLY A 261 21.60 -18.95 16.07
CA GLY A 261 22.25 -18.90 17.39
C GLY A 261 22.87 -20.22 17.83
N LYS A 262 22.25 -21.37 17.50
CA LYS A 262 22.82 -22.70 17.73
C LYS A 262 24.06 -22.92 16.87
N CYS A 263 23.94 -22.67 15.56
CA CYS A 263 25.04 -22.84 14.62
C CYS A 263 26.25 -21.94 14.95
N CYS A 264 26.00 -20.70 15.36
CA CYS A 264 27.07 -19.79 15.77
C CYS A 264 27.85 -20.32 16.99
N LYS A 265 27.15 -20.87 17.98
CA LYS A 265 27.82 -21.51 19.16
C LYS A 265 28.66 -22.71 18.74
N GLU A 266 28.14 -23.59 17.87
CA GLU A 266 28.86 -24.76 17.41
C GLU A 266 30.09 -24.41 16.57
N LEU A 267 30.02 -23.37 15.76
CA LEU A 267 31.10 -22.88 14.90
C LEU A 267 32.06 -21.93 15.65
N ASN A 268 31.73 -21.52 16.89
CA ASN A 268 32.47 -20.54 17.67
C ASN A 268 32.65 -19.21 16.93
N ILE A 269 31.57 -18.71 16.32
CA ILE A 269 31.52 -17.43 15.58
C ILE A 269 30.49 -16.49 16.17
N THR A 270 30.66 -15.20 15.92
CA THR A 270 29.72 -14.14 16.30
C THR A 270 29.30 -13.40 15.01
N ILE A 271 28.01 -13.10 14.89
CA ILE A 271 27.45 -12.28 13.81
C ILE A 271 27.32 -10.85 14.32
#